data_486ca53decd4571fba34767bd12a2b81
#
_entry.id   486ca53decd4571fba34767bd12a2b81
#
_cell.length_a   1.000
_cell.length_b   1.000
_cell.length_c   1.000
_cell.angle_alpha   90.00
_cell.angle_beta   90.00
_cell.angle_gamma   90.00
#
_symmetry.space_group_name_H-M   'P 1'
#
loop_
_entity.id
_entity.type
_entity.pdbx_description
1 polymer ?
#
loop_
_entity_poly.entity_id
_entity_poly.type
_entity_poly.pdbx_seq_one_letter_code
_entity_poly.pdbx_strand_id
1 'polypeptide(L)'
;PLEPIEPVPDSRLRGVIYHALMEQFIKAWPDCAPVDRRRRFVEISEALLCAQVPWPSHQAFWRSRLRAMADWVIAEEERRQTRGQPLVLEGRGAVLLPELQFTLSAIVDRIDMSQGAGLYLYDYKTGAVPTPDQQKVFDKQLYLLAAIAQQGGFENLQPGEVVEAAFIGLGAAKKYQAAPFDKEPLAQAWEKFKHLIASYQSEETGFQARRALFRVEDY
;
A
#
# COMPACT_ATOMS: atom_id res chain seq x y z
N PRO A 1 25.46 2.09 -13.96
CA PRO A 1 25.08 1.52 -15.25
C PRO A 1 24.29 2.56 -16.03
N LEU A 2 24.59 2.71 -17.32
CA LEU A 2 23.80 3.57 -18.20
C LEU A 2 22.39 2.95 -18.35
N GLU A 3 21.37 3.78 -18.34
CA GLU A 3 20.01 3.32 -18.64
C GLU A 3 19.95 2.77 -20.08
N PRO A 4 19.13 1.72 -20.33
CA PRO A 4 18.93 1.21 -21.69
C PRO A 4 18.45 2.33 -22.62
N ILE A 5 18.95 2.33 -23.86
CA ILE A 5 18.56 3.30 -24.89
C ILE A 5 17.08 3.21 -25.21
N GLU A 6 16.47 2.03 -25.07
CA GLU A 6 15.02 1.85 -25.11
C GLU A 6 14.50 1.59 -23.69
N PRO A 7 13.61 2.45 -23.15
CA PRO A 7 13.06 2.22 -21.84
C PRO A 7 12.25 0.91 -21.85
N VAL A 8 12.63 -0.01 -20.98
CA VAL A 8 11.89 -1.27 -20.77
C VAL A 8 10.88 -1.05 -19.65
N PRO A 9 9.63 -1.54 -19.77
CA PRO A 9 8.66 -1.44 -18.69
C PRO A 9 9.19 -2.14 -17.44
N ASP A 10 9.44 -1.33 -16.42
CA ASP A 10 10.00 -1.77 -15.15
C ASP A 10 8.93 -2.10 -14.11
N SER A 11 9.35 -2.54 -12.94
CA SER A 11 8.47 -2.83 -11.80
C SER A 11 7.76 -1.59 -11.29
N ARG A 12 8.36 -0.39 -11.43
CA ARG A 12 7.78 0.89 -11.00
C ARG A 12 6.58 1.27 -11.87
N LEU A 13 6.73 1.22 -13.21
CA LEU A 13 5.62 1.50 -14.12
C LEU A 13 4.45 0.53 -13.89
N ARG A 14 4.76 -0.76 -13.66
CA ARG A 14 3.73 -1.74 -13.29
C ARG A 14 3.02 -1.34 -12.00
N GLY A 15 3.75 -0.93 -10.97
CA GLY A 15 3.18 -0.42 -9.71
C GLY A 15 2.20 0.72 -9.98
N VAL A 16 2.62 1.76 -10.68
CA VAL A 16 1.80 2.93 -11.01
C VAL A 16 0.49 2.53 -11.69
N ILE A 17 0.53 1.64 -12.68
CA ILE A 17 -0.67 1.20 -13.40
C ILE A 17 -1.62 0.42 -12.48
N TYR A 18 -1.10 -0.48 -11.64
CA TYR A 18 -1.94 -1.28 -10.75
C TYR A 18 -2.59 -0.42 -9.67
N HIS A 19 -1.88 0.53 -9.07
CA HIS A 19 -2.45 1.48 -8.11
C HIS A 19 -3.53 2.35 -8.76
N ALA A 20 -3.24 2.95 -9.93
CA ALA A 20 -4.22 3.73 -10.67
C ALA A 20 -5.47 2.90 -11.06
N LEU A 21 -5.29 1.62 -11.42
CA LEU A 21 -6.39 0.71 -11.70
C LEU A 21 -7.26 0.49 -10.47
N MET A 22 -6.64 0.18 -9.32
CA MET A 22 -7.39 -0.05 -8.09
C MET A 22 -8.14 1.21 -7.65
N GLU A 23 -7.49 2.37 -7.67
CA GLU A 23 -8.12 3.64 -7.36
C GLU A 23 -9.34 3.90 -8.24
N GLN A 24 -9.19 3.82 -9.57
CA GLN A 24 -10.28 4.11 -10.52
C GLN A 24 -11.41 3.08 -10.41
N PHE A 25 -11.07 1.81 -10.20
CA PHE A 25 -12.06 0.75 -10.07
C PHE A 25 -12.89 0.89 -8.79
N ILE A 26 -12.24 1.21 -7.66
CA ILE A 26 -12.92 1.43 -6.39
C ILE A 26 -13.80 2.67 -6.44
N LYS A 27 -13.33 3.77 -7.08
CA LYS A 27 -14.16 4.97 -7.30
C LYS A 27 -15.40 4.68 -8.15
N ALA A 28 -15.28 3.80 -9.13
CA ALA A 28 -16.40 3.41 -9.99
C ALA A 28 -17.34 2.37 -9.36
N TRP A 29 -16.97 1.76 -8.24
CA TRP A 29 -17.68 0.63 -7.64
C TRP A 29 -19.13 0.93 -7.24
N PRO A 30 -19.45 2.07 -6.60
CA PRO A 30 -20.83 2.35 -6.17
C PRO A 30 -21.81 2.42 -7.33
N ASP A 31 -21.37 2.91 -8.49
CA ASP A 31 -22.18 3.12 -9.68
C ASP A 31 -22.15 1.93 -10.65
N CYS A 32 -21.42 0.86 -10.30
CA CYS A 32 -21.21 -0.30 -11.16
C CYS A 32 -22.07 -1.47 -10.72
N ALA A 33 -23.05 -1.85 -11.55
CA ALA A 33 -23.86 -3.03 -11.28
C ALA A 33 -22.99 -4.30 -11.15
N PRO A 34 -23.33 -5.26 -10.25
CA PRO A 34 -22.51 -6.45 -10.03
C PRO A 34 -22.15 -7.22 -11.30
N VAL A 35 -23.11 -7.35 -12.23
CA VAL A 35 -22.92 -8.03 -13.52
C VAL A 35 -21.90 -7.33 -14.43
N ASP A 36 -21.68 -6.05 -14.25
CA ASP A 36 -20.80 -5.21 -15.08
C ASP A 36 -19.39 -5.01 -14.47
N ARG A 37 -19.17 -5.40 -13.22
CA ARG A 37 -17.91 -5.14 -12.50
C ARG A 37 -16.69 -5.68 -13.23
N ARG A 38 -16.79 -6.91 -13.76
CA ARG A 38 -15.69 -7.51 -14.52
C ARG A 38 -15.40 -6.76 -15.82
N ARG A 39 -16.43 -6.36 -16.54
CA ARG A 39 -16.31 -5.56 -17.75
C ARG A 39 -15.66 -4.21 -17.41
N ARG A 40 -16.14 -3.54 -16.36
CA ARG A 40 -15.61 -2.24 -15.92
C ARG A 40 -14.13 -2.31 -15.52
N PHE A 41 -13.75 -3.33 -14.77
CA PHE A 41 -12.34 -3.56 -14.41
C PHE A 41 -11.46 -3.71 -15.66
N VAL A 42 -11.90 -4.48 -16.64
CA VAL A 42 -11.16 -4.69 -17.89
C VAL A 42 -11.08 -3.39 -18.70
N GLU A 43 -12.15 -2.63 -18.83
CA GLU A 43 -12.18 -1.34 -19.54
C GLU A 43 -11.16 -0.34 -18.94
N ILE A 44 -11.14 -0.19 -17.62
CA ILE A 44 -10.16 0.68 -16.93
C ILE A 44 -8.73 0.16 -17.18
N SER A 45 -8.52 -1.15 -17.07
CA SER A 45 -7.21 -1.77 -17.34
C SER A 45 -6.72 -1.46 -18.75
N GLU A 46 -7.57 -1.63 -19.76
CA GLU A 46 -7.23 -1.36 -21.17
C GLU A 46 -6.89 0.13 -21.40
N ALA A 47 -7.69 1.03 -20.84
CA ALA A 47 -7.44 2.46 -20.96
C ALA A 47 -6.07 2.85 -20.37
N LEU A 48 -5.73 2.34 -19.18
CA LEU A 48 -4.44 2.59 -18.53
C LEU A 48 -3.27 2.00 -19.32
N LEU A 49 -3.41 0.77 -19.81
CA LEU A 49 -2.36 0.14 -20.61
C LEU A 49 -2.12 0.89 -21.92
N CYS A 50 -3.18 1.28 -22.63
CA CYS A 50 -3.05 2.06 -23.87
C CYS A 50 -2.40 3.42 -23.64
N ALA A 51 -2.71 4.08 -22.52
CA ALA A 51 -2.19 5.41 -22.22
C ALA A 51 -0.74 5.41 -21.73
N GLN A 52 -0.31 4.38 -20.99
CA GLN A 52 0.96 4.41 -20.25
C GLN A 52 2.00 3.39 -20.73
N VAL A 53 1.62 2.40 -21.52
CA VAL A 53 2.54 1.34 -21.98
C VAL A 53 2.68 1.41 -23.50
N PRO A 54 3.73 2.03 -24.04
CA PRO A 54 3.88 2.19 -25.49
C PRO A 54 4.29 0.90 -26.23
N TRP A 55 4.63 -0.18 -25.51
CA TRP A 55 5.11 -1.42 -26.12
C TRP A 55 4.00 -2.45 -26.28
N PRO A 56 3.59 -2.81 -27.52
CA PRO A 56 2.46 -3.74 -27.74
C PRO A 56 2.62 -5.11 -27.10
N SER A 57 3.83 -5.68 -27.11
CA SER A 57 4.11 -6.96 -26.47
C SER A 57 3.90 -6.95 -24.96
N HIS A 58 4.32 -5.87 -24.30
CA HIS A 58 4.14 -5.68 -22.87
C HIS A 58 2.69 -5.34 -22.51
N GLN A 59 1.98 -4.58 -23.35
CA GLN A 59 0.54 -4.40 -23.20
C GLN A 59 -0.19 -5.74 -23.24
N ALA A 60 0.11 -6.61 -24.22
CA ALA A 60 -0.53 -7.92 -24.34
C ALA A 60 -0.25 -8.80 -23.11
N PHE A 61 0.98 -8.81 -22.62
CA PHE A 61 1.37 -9.58 -21.44
C PHE A 61 0.67 -9.06 -20.15
N TRP A 62 0.67 -7.76 -19.91
CA TRP A 62 0.03 -7.19 -18.72
C TRP A 62 -1.50 -7.27 -18.80
N ARG A 63 -2.08 -7.10 -19.98
CA ARG A 63 -3.52 -7.31 -20.24
C ARG A 63 -3.96 -8.71 -19.82
N SER A 64 -3.21 -9.74 -20.20
CA SER A 64 -3.52 -11.12 -19.80
C SER A 64 -3.51 -11.28 -18.28
N ARG A 65 -2.51 -10.71 -17.59
CA ARG A 65 -2.40 -10.78 -16.13
C ARG A 65 -3.53 -10.02 -15.42
N LEU A 66 -3.86 -8.82 -15.88
CA LEU A 66 -4.93 -8.01 -15.31
C LEU A 66 -6.29 -8.70 -15.48
N ARG A 67 -6.56 -9.26 -16.66
CA ARG A 67 -7.79 -10.06 -16.90
C ARG A 67 -7.87 -11.29 -16.00
N ALA A 68 -6.77 -11.96 -15.76
CA ALA A 68 -6.71 -13.15 -14.89
C ALA A 68 -6.90 -12.84 -13.40
N MET A 69 -6.65 -11.59 -12.98
CA MET A 69 -6.86 -11.19 -11.58
C MET A 69 -8.24 -10.57 -11.31
N ALA A 70 -9.00 -10.21 -12.35
CA ALA A 70 -10.24 -9.46 -12.22
C ALA A 70 -11.23 -10.09 -11.24
N ASP A 71 -11.52 -11.38 -11.40
CA ASP A 71 -12.52 -12.08 -10.58
C ASP A 71 -12.10 -12.15 -9.10
N TRP A 72 -10.80 -12.32 -8.85
CA TRP A 72 -10.27 -12.29 -7.48
C TRP A 72 -10.37 -10.89 -6.86
N VAL A 73 -10.02 -9.83 -7.62
CA VAL A 73 -10.13 -8.44 -7.13
C VAL A 73 -11.57 -8.11 -6.80
N ILE A 74 -12.52 -8.51 -7.66
CA ILE A 74 -13.96 -8.28 -7.44
C ILE A 74 -14.43 -8.99 -6.17
N ALA A 75 -14.10 -10.27 -6.01
CA ALA A 75 -14.50 -11.02 -4.81
C ALA A 75 -13.89 -10.45 -3.52
N GLU A 76 -12.63 -9.98 -3.57
CA GLU A 76 -11.99 -9.31 -2.45
C GLU A 76 -12.64 -7.95 -2.15
N GLU A 77 -13.04 -7.20 -3.18
CA GLU A 77 -13.72 -5.93 -2.99
C GLU A 77 -15.12 -6.13 -2.40
N GLU A 78 -15.89 -7.10 -2.89
CA GLU A 78 -17.17 -7.47 -2.29
C GLU A 78 -17.06 -7.78 -0.80
N ARG A 79 -16.02 -8.53 -0.42
CA ARG A 79 -15.75 -8.86 0.99
C ARG A 79 -15.39 -7.61 1.81
N ARG A 80 -14.58 -6.68 1.26
CA ARG A 80 -14.22 -5.43 1.95
C ARG A 80 -15.42 -4.53 2.14
N GLN A 81 -16.29 -4.41 1.14
CA GLN A 81 -17.51 -3.61 1.20
C GLN A 81 -18.48 -4.07 2.31
N THR A 82 -18.43 -5.33 2.74
CA THR A 82 -19.22 -5.80 3.90
C THR A 82 -18.63 -5.35 5.24
N ARG A 83 -17.35 -4.96 5.29
CA ARG A 83 -16.64 -4.55 6.51
C ARG A 83 -16.60 -3.04 6.69
N GLY A 84 -16.50 -2.29 5.61
CA GLY A 84 -16.38 -0.85 5.61
C GLY A 84 -16.55 -0.25 4.23
N GLN A 85 -16.57 1.07 4.17
CA GLN A 85 -16.67 1.83 2.92
C GLN A 85 -15.39 2.62 2.68
N PRO A 86 -14.90 2.71 1.43
CA PRO A 86 -13.74 3.53 1.10
C PRO A 86 -13.95 4.99 1.50
N LEU A 87 -13.01 5.54 2.27
CA LEU A 87 -13.00 6.93 2.71
C LEU A 87 -11.86 7.71 2.07
N VAL A 88 -10.68 7.11 2.01
CA VAL A 88 -9.48 7.73 1.41
C VAL A 88 -8.92 6.78 0.36
N LEU A 89 -8.61 7.30 -0.83
CA LEU A 89 -7.92 6.58 -1.91
C LEU A 89 -6.74 7.43 -2.38
N GLU A 90 -5.54 6.84 -2.45
CA GLU A 90 -4.28 7.52 -2.83
C GLU A 90 -4.07 8.84 -2.06
N GLY A 91 -4.38 8.80 -0.75
CA GLY A 91 -4.41 9.97 0.11
C GLY A 91 -3.05 10.34 0.65
N ARG A 92 -2.72 11.65 0.65
CA ARG A 92 -1.52 12.17 1.31
C ARG A 92 -1.79 12.42 2.78
N GLY A 93 -0.79 12.15 3.61
CA GLY A 93 -0.88 12.40 5.03
C GLY A 93 0.46 12.74 5.65
N ALA A 94 0.41 13.41 6.80
CA ALA A 94 1.58 13.72 7.58
C ALA A 94 1.24 13.87 9.07
N VAL A 95 2.23 13.58 9.93
CA VAL A 95 2.18 13.84 11.36
C VAL A 95 3.45 14.54 11.77
N LEU A 96 3.32 15.66 12.45
CA LEU A 96 4.44 16.39 13.06
C LEU A 96 4.74 15.78 14.44
N LEU A 97 6.01 15.55 14.71
CA LEU A 97 6.59 15.20 16.00
C LEU A 97 7.37 16.41 16.51
N PRO A 98 6.72 17.35 17.23
CA PRO A 98 7.34 18.65 17.58
C PRO A 98 8.59 18.47 18.43
N GLU A 99 8.57 17.50 19.35
CA GLU A 99 9.68 17.17 20.26
C GLU A 99 10.94 16.69 19.52
N LEU A 100 10.79 16.16 18.31
CA LEU A 100 11.88 15.72 17.45
C LEU A 100 12.10 16.63 16.25
N GLN A 101 11.35 17.72 16.12
CA GLN A 101 11.36 18.58 14.94
C GLN A 101 11.29 17.79 13.63
N PHE A 102 10.53 16.70 13.64
CA PHE A 102 10.44 15.73 12.55
C PHE A 102 9.01 15.62 12.04
N THR A 103 8.84 15.57 10.73
CA THR A 103 7.55 15.29 10.09
C THR A 103 7.62 13.97 9.36
N LEU A 104 6.76 13.03 9.76
CA LEU A 104 6.52 11.80 9.01
C LEU A 104 5.42 12.06 7.99
N SER A 105 5.70 11.85 6.71
CA SER A 105 4.71 11.95 5.63
C SER A 105 4.61 10.65 4.85
N ALA A 106 3.42 10.35 4.34
CA ALA A 106 3.17 9.17 3.54
C ALA A 106 2.01 9.38 2.56
N ILE A 107 1.90 8.46 1.61
CA ILE A 107 0.71 8.26 0.79
C ILE A 107 0.12 6.91 1.20
N VAL A 108 -1.16 6.87 1.50
CA VAL A 108 -1.90 5.64 1.76
C VAL A 108 -2.70 5.27 0.51
N ASP A 109 -2.63 4.02 0.10
CA ASP A 109 -3.38 3.57 -1.09
C ASP A 109 -4.88 3.59 -0.82
N ARG A 110 -5.31 3.12 0.37
CA ARG A 110 -6.72 3.07 0.74
C ARG A 110 -6.94 3.04 2.25
N ILE A 111 -7.92 3.82 2.72
CA ILE A 111 -8.51 3.71 4.06
C ILE A 111 -10.01 3.51 3.90
N ASP A 112 -10.54 2.47 4.55
CA ASP A 112 -11.97 2.23 4.67
C ASP A 112 -12.42 2.54 6.10
N MET A 113 -13.63 3.08 6.23
CA MET A 113 -14.28 3.27 7.51
C MET A 113 -15.32 2.17 7.74
N SER A 114 -15.23 1.49 8.88
CA SER A 114 -16.25 0.53 9.30
C SER A 114 -17.52 1.22 9.79
N GLN A 115 -18.61 0.48 9.91
CA GLN A 115 -19.86 0.98 10.51
C GLN A 115 -19.68 1.40 11.97
N GLY A 116 -18.70 0.85 12.69
CA GLY A 116 -18.33 1.19 14.06
C GLY A 116 -17.26 2.29 14.19
N ALA A 117 -17.02 3.07 13.12
CA ALA A 117 -16.00 4.12 13.03
C ALA A 117 -14.52 3.65 13.18
N GLY A 118 -14.27 2.36 13.14
CA GLY A 118 -12.90 1.82 13.06
C GLY A 118 -12.35 1.92 11.65
N LEU A 119 -11.03 2.07 11.53
CA LEU A 119 -10.32 2.23 10.25
C LEU A 119 -9.68 0.93 9.80
N TYR A 120 -9.82 0.63 8.52
CA TYR A 120 -9.11 -0.44 7.83
C TYR A 120 -8.17 0.17 6.80
N LEU A 121 -6.89 -0.14 6.86
CA LEU A 121 -5.89 0.37 5.92
C LEU A 121 -5.44 -0.74 4.97
N TYR A 122 -5.30 -0.40 3.70
CA TYR A 122 -4.84 -1.34 2.68
C TYR A 122 -3.73 -0.72 1.84
N ASP A 123 -2.71 -1.52 1.58
CA ASP A 123 -1.57 -1.17 0.72
C ASP A 123 -1.42 -2.24 -0.36
N TYR A 124 -1.38 -1.83 -1.63
CA TYR A 124 -1.33 -2.73 -2.78
C TYR A 124 0.10 -3.06 -3.17
N LYS A 125 0.43 -4.35 -3.22
CA LYS A 125 1.77 -4.82 -3.63
C LYS A 125 1.71 -5.57 -4.95
N THR A 126 2.45 -5.11 -5.95
CA THR A 126 2.61 -5.80 -7.25
C THR A 126 3.78 -6.79 -7.25
N GLY A 127 4.66 -6.69 -6.26
CA GLY A 127 5.77 -7.60 -5.97
C GLY A 127 5.48 -8.58 -4.84
N ALA A 128 6.52 -8.98 -4.15
CA ALA A 128 6.40 -9.81 -2.95
C ALA A 128 5.70 -9.05 -1.81
N VAL A 129 4.79 -9.72 -1.16
CA VAL A 129 4.11 -9.18 0.04
C VAL A 129 4.99 -9.49 1.26
N PRO A 130 5.32 -8.49 2.09
CA PRO A 130 6.10 -8.70 3.29
C PRO A 130 5.45 -9.73 4.23
N THR A 131 6.27 -10.66 4.72
CA THR A 131 5.83 -11.66 5.70
C THR A 131 5.60 -11.02 7.07
N PRO A 132 4.84 -11.66 7.99
CA PRO A 132 4.68 -11.16 9.35
C PRO A 132 6.02 -10.94 10.07
N ASP A 133 7.00 -11.80 9.85
CA ASP A 133 8.32 -11.65 10.47
C ASP A 133 9.11 -10.48 9.87
N GLN A 134 9.00 -10.24 8.57
CA GLN A 134 9.57 -9.05 7.94
C GLN A 134 8.93 -7.76 8.47
N GLN A 135 7.62 -7.73 8.60
CA GLN A 135 6.89 -6.59 9.18
C GLN A 135 7.30 -6.33 10.64
N LYS A 136 7.56 -7.38 11.39
CA LYS A 136 8.00 -7.28 12.78
C LYS A 136 9.38 -6.65 12.93
N VAL A 137 10.31 -6.96 12.01
CA VAL A 137 11.72 -6.58 12.15
C VAL A 137 12.04 -5.27 11.45
N PHE A 138 11.65 -5.10 10.17
CA PHE A 138 12.12 -3.98 9.36
C PHE A 138 11.08 -3.36 8.43
N ASP A 139 10.04 -4.09 8.01
CA ASP A 139 8.98 -3.52 7.18
C ASP A 139 7.89 -2.91 8.07
N LYS A 140 8.03 -1.64 8.38
CA LYS A 140 7.10 -0.90 9.25
C LYS A 140 6.08 -0.07 8.49
N GLN A 141 5.96 -0.23 7.17
CA GLN A 141 5.09 0.60 6.35
C GLN A 141 3.66 0.66 6.91
N LEU A 142 3.01 -0.48 7.12
CA LEU A 142 1.63 -0.51 7.64
C LEU A 142 1.51 0.09 9.05
N TYR A 143 2.51 -0.11 9.89
CA TYR A 143 2.53 0.49 11.24
C TYR A 143 2.60 2.01 11.20
N LEU A 144 3.43 2.57 10.32
CA LEU A 144 3.58 4.02 10.18
C LEU A 144 2.36 4.66 9.53
N LEU A 145 1.78 4.02 8.50
CA LEU A 145 0.52 4.45 7.90
C LEU A 145 -0.62 4.44 8.94
N ALA A 146 -0.71 3.38 9.73
CA ALA A 146 -1.71 3.26 10.79
C ALA A 146 -1.52 4.35 11.87
N ALA A 147 -0.29 4.65 12.27
CA ALA A 147 0.00 5.71 13.23
C ALA A 147 -0.39 7.11 12.71
N ILE A 148 -0.19 7.39 11.42
CA ILE A 148 -0.66 8.62 10.79
C ILE A 148 -2.19 8.67 10.79
N ALA A 149 -2.85 7.56 10.42
CA ALA A 149 -4.31 7.48 10.36
C ALA A 149 -4.98 7.67 11.74
N GLN A 150 -4.43 7.04 12.79
CA GLN A 150 -4.96 7.20 14.16
C GLN A 150 -4.96 8.65 14.63
N GLN A 151 -4.01 9.45 14.15
CA GLN A 151 -3.88 10.87 14.49
C GLN A 151 -4.68 11.79 13.53
N GLY A 152 -5.41 11.23 12.57
CA GLY A 152 -6.14 12.02 11.58
C GLY A 152 -5.21 12.75 10.62
N GLY A 153 -4.00 12.22 10.39
CA GLY A 153 -2.98 12.88 9.60
C GLY A 153 -3.20 12.82 8.08
N PHE A 154 -4.19 12.08 7.58
CA PHE A 154 -4.56 12.06 6.15
C PHE A 154 -5.64 13.09 5.86
N GLU A 155 -5.65 13.62 4.64
CA GLU A 155 -6.65 14.58 4.18
C GLU A 155 -8.08 14.00 4.34
N ASN A 156 -8.99 14.81 4.90
CA ASN A 156 -10.38 14.45 5.16
C ASN A 156 -10.60 13.26 6.12
N LEU A 157 -9.58 12.85 6.85
CA LEU A 157 -9.67 11.81 7.86
C LEU A 157 -9.71 12.42 9.26
N GLN A 158 -10.70 12.04 10.06
CA GLN A 158 -10.70 12.31 11.49
C GLN A 158 -9.86 11.27 12.24
N PRO A 159 -9.26 11.62 13.38
CA PRO A 159 -8.61 10.64 14.25
C PRO A 159 -9.53 9.47 14.55
N GLY A 160 -9.02 8.25 14.45
CA GLY A 160 -9.83 7.04 14.65
C GLY A 160 -8.97 5.82 14.96
N GLU A 161 -9.60 4.80 15.57
CA GLU A 161 -8.95 3.55 15.88
C GLU A 161 -8.67 2.75 14.59
N VAL A 162 -7.43 2.35 14.38
CA VAL A 162 -7.08 1.42 13.30
C VAL A 162 -7.31 -0.01 13.77
N VAL A 163 -8.35 -0.63 13.26
CA VAL A 163 -8.73 -2.02 13.56
C VAL A 163 -7.78 -2.99 12.87
N GLU A 164 -7.40 -2.70 11.65
CA GLU A 164 -6.54 -3.57 10.84
C GLU A 164 -5.81 -2.77 9.77
N ALA A 165 -4.57 -3.15 9.50
CA ALA A 165 -3.86 -2.73 8.30
C ALA A 165 -3.35 -3.98 7.56
N ALA A 166 -3.44 -4.01 6.23
CA ALA A 166 -3.08 -5.19 5.46
C ALA A 166 -2.44 -4.85 4.11
N PHE A 167 -1.49 -5.67 3.71
CA PHE A 167 -1.01 -5.72 2.34
C PHE A 167 -1.95 -6.57 1.48
N ILE A 168 -2.24 -6.08 0.28
CA ILE A 168 -3.00 -6.79 -0.74
C ILE A 168 -2.08 -7.07 -1.93
N GLY A 169 -1.65 -8.32 -2.07
CA GLY A 169 -0.79 -8.76 -3.16
C GLY A 169 -1.56 -8.88 -4.46
N LEU A 170 -1.24 -8.04 -5.43
CA LEU A 170 -1.77 -8.03 -6.80
C LEU A 170 -0.86 -8.79 -7.78
N GLY A 171 0.21 -9.40 -7.27
CA GLY A 171 1.17 -10.18 -8.06
C GLY A 171 0.66 -11.57 -8.44
N ALA A 172 1.58 -12.45 -8.84
CA ALA A 172 1.26 -13.83 -9.20
C ALA A 172 0.64 -14.62 -8.03
N ALA A 173 1.15 -14.43 -6.83
CA ALA A 173 0.55 -14.95 -5.60
C ALA A 173 -0.41 -13.90 -5.05
N LYS A 174 -1.66 -14.01 -5.42
CA LYS A 174 -2.74 -13.20 -4.84
C LYS A 174 -2.80 -13.47 -3.34
N LYS A 175 -2.59 -12.44 -2.52
CA LYS A 175 -2.43 -12.64 -1.07
C LYS A 175 -3.00 -11.46 -0.29
N TYR A 176 -3.70 -11.79 0.78
CA TYR A 176 -4.05 -10.85 1.83
C TYR A 176 -3.13 -11.10 3.04
N GLN A 177 -2.44 -10.07 3.54
CA GLN A 177 -1.51 -10.20 4.66
C GLN A 177 -1.71 -9.05 5.64
N ALA A 178 -2.41 -9.32 6.73
CA ALA A 178 -2.57 -8.35 7.82
C ALA A 178 -1.25 -8.09 8.56
N ALA A 179 -1.11 -6.88 9.06
CA ALA A 179 -0.05 -6.53 9.98
C ALA A 179 -0.28 -7.24 11.33
N PRO A 180 0.77 -7.79 11.95
CA PRO A 180 0.63 -8.57 13.19
C PRO A 180 0.55 -7.66 14.43
N PHE A 181 -0.49 -6.83 14.54
CA PHE A 181 -0.70 -5.90 15.67
C PHE A 181 -0.93 -6.63 16.99
N ASP A 182 -1.36 -7.90 16.96
CA ASP A 182 -1.47 -8.78 18.11
C ASP A 182 -0.11 -9.13 18.73
N LYS A 183 0.94 -9.17 17.90
CA LYS A 183 2.32 -9.51 18.33
C LYS A 183 3.17 -8.29 18.64
N GLU A 184 2.92 -7.18 17.98
CA GLU A 184 3.54 -5.89 18.24
C GLU A 184 2.46 -4.82 18.19
N PRO A 185 1.99 -4.31 19.34
CA PRO A 185 0.99 -3.25 19.38
C PRO A 185 1.47 -1.99 18.64
N LEU A 186 0.54 -1.32 17.95
CA LEU A 186 0.85 -0.12 17.16
C LEU A 186 1.53 0.97 17.99
N ALA A 187 1.07 1.18 19.24
CA ALA A 187 1.69 2.14 20.14
C ALA A 187 3.16 1.81 20.44
N GLN A 188 3.51 0.52 20.58
CA GLN A 188 4.89 0.12 20.82
C GLN A 188 5.76 0.36 19.56
N ALA A 189 5.25 0.06 18.38
CA ALA A 189 5.96 0.32 17.14
C ALA A 189 6.18 1.82 16.95
N TRP A 190 5.20 2.66 17.31
CA TRP A 190 5.30 4.10 17.25
C TRP A 190 6.36 4.67 18.21
N GLU A 191 6.42 4.19 19.44
CA GLU A 191 7.46 4.60 20.39
C GLU A 191 8.86 4.19 19.90
N LYS A 192 9.02 2.96 19.38
CA LYS A 192 10.30 2.53 18.79
C LYS A 192 10.71 3.41 17.61
N PHE A 193 9.76 3.83 16.78
CA PHE A 193 10.03 4.77 15.69
C PHE A 193 10.51 6.12 16.21
N LYS A 194 9.85 6.71 17.21
CA LYS A 194 10.30 7.97 17.83
C LYS A 194 11.71 7.86 18.42
N HIS A 195 11.98 6.77 19.12
CA HIS A 195 13.33 6.51 19.66
C HIS A 195 14.37 6.38 18.53
N LEU A 196 14.02 5.74 17.41
CA LEU A 196 14.92 5.63 16.27
C LEU A 196 15.26 7.02 15.69
N ILE A 197 14.26 7.89 15.47
CA ILE A 197 14.48 9.24 14.98
C ILE A 197 15.34 10.04 15.97
N ALA A 198 15.02 9.99 17.26
CA ALA A 198 15.82 10.65 18.30
C ALA A 198 17.29 10.21 18.30
N SER A 199 17.52 8.91 18.11
CA SER A 199 18.90 8.37 18.06
C SER A 199 19.69 8.89 16.86
N TYR A 200 19.07 9.10 15.71
CA TYR A 200 19.72 9.68 14.53
C TYR A 200 19.96 11.19 14.65
N GLN A 201 19.26 11.87 15.56
CA GLN A 201 19.47 13.29 15.84
C GLN A 201 20.57 13.53 16.91
N SER A 202 21.02 12.45 17.58
CA SER A 202 22.11 12.56 18.54
C SER A 202 23.46 12.69 17.83
N GLU A 203 24.25 13.70 18.23
CA GLU A 203 25.60 13.91 17.71
C GLU A 203 26.53 12.72 18.02
N GLU A 204 26.25 11.97 19.10
CA GLU A 204 27.05 10.81 19.52
C GLU A 204 26.82 9.57 18.65
N THR A 205 25.62 9.41 18.08
CA THR A 205 25.24 8.18 17.37
C THR A 205 25.71 8.20 15.92
N GLY A 206 25.57 9.32 15.22
CA GLY A 206 25.89 9.46 13.80
C GLY A 206 25.12 8.49 12.90
N PHE A 207 25.28 8.65 11.59
CA PHE A 207 24.71 7.75 10.60
C PHE A 207 25.66 6.59 10.33
N GLN A 208 25.32 5.39 10.78
CA GLN A 208 26.14 4.20 10.56
C GLN A 208 25.59 3.39 9.39
N ALA A 209 26.51 2.87 8.57
CA ALA A 209 26.14 1.91 7.53
C ALA A 209 25.54 0.65 8.18
N ARG A 210 24.61 0.01 7.47
CA ARG A 210 24.00 -1.26 7.89
C ARG A 210 25.10 -2.30 8.14
N ARG A 211 25.15 -2.87 9.33
CA ARG A 211 26.14 -3.86 9.74
C ARG A 211 25.65 -5.30 9.73
N ALA A 212 24.33 -5.49 9.69
CA ALA A 212 23.73 -6.82 9.74
C ALA A 212 23.18 -7.19 8.36
N LEU A 213 23.50 -8.40 7.93
CA LEU A 213 22.81 -9.07 6.83
C LEU A 213 21.55 -9.70 7.39
N PHE A 214 20.43 -9.48 6.73
CA PHE A 214 19.19 -10.15 7.11
C PHE A 214 19.14 -11.57 6.55
N ARG A 215 19.84 -11.82 5.43
CA ARG A 215 20.04 -13.16 4.84
C ARG A 215 21.39 -13.20 4.11
N VAL A 216 21.96 -14.41 4.00
CA VAL A 216 23.18 -14.64 3.21
C VAL A 216 22.97 -14.28 1.73
N GLU A 217 21.73 -14.35 1.27
CA GLU A 217 21.31 -14.06 -0.13
C GLU A 217 21.13 -12.56 -0.42
N ASP A 218 21.33 -11.69 0.55
CA ASP A 218 21.23 -10.22 0.41
C ASP A 218 22.52 -9.59 -0.21
N TYR A 219 23.43 -10.42 -0.77
CA TYR A 219 24.65 -10.02 -1.51
C TYR A 219 24.59 -10.28 -3.00
#